data_99edf1223653e615bdbf426412192919
#
_entry.id   99edf1223653e615bdbf426412192919
#
_cell.length_a   1.000
_cell.length_b   1.000
_cell.length_c   1.000
_cell.angle_alpha   90.00
_cell.angle_beta   90.00
_cell.angle_gamma   90.00
#
_symmetry.space_group_name_H-M   'P 1'
#
loop_
_entity.id
_entity.type
_entity.pdbx_description
1 polymer ?
#
loop_
_entity_poly.entity_id
_entity_poly.type
_entity_poly.pdbx_seq_one_letter_code
_entity_poly.pdbx_strand_id
1 'polypeptide(L)'
;KLPYFPDRVAQWAILQVIEPYLIKHLISDTFSAIPDRGIHKGLSRVKKAVQHDVPNCQYCLKIDARHYYQSVNHDILKQKYRKMFKDNDLLWILDEIIDSINTAEDEDLVSIYLLDEDIDPNTGIPIGNYLSQYSGNYYFSDFDHWMKEVKHVKYYFRYMDDIVIL
;
A
#
# COMPACT_ATOMS: atom_id res chain seq x y z
N LYS A 1 8.07 10.32 -12.67
CA LYS A 1 8.02 9.97 -14.11
C LYS A 1 7.16 8.73 -14.31
N LEU A 2 6.26 8.71 -15.31
CA LEU A 2 5.55 7.49 -15.69
C LEU A 2 6.54 6.53 -16.35
N PRO A 3 6.52 5.22 -16.00
CA PRO A 3 7.38 4.25 -16.65
C PRO A 3 7.18 4.24 -18.17
N TYR A 4 8.25 3.97 -18.92
CA TYR A 4 8.19 3.84 -20.36
C TYR A 4 7.20 2.74 -20.78
N PHE A 5 6.61 2.86 -21.97
CA PHE A 5 5.53 1.96 -22.39
C PHE A 5 5.84 0.47 -22.26
N PRO A 6 7.02 -0.05 -22.66
CA PRO A 6 7.36 -1.47 -22.48
C PRO A 6 7.38 -1.91 -21.02
N ASP A 7 7.90 -1.08 -20.12
CA ASP A 7 7.99 -1.38 -18.68
C ASP A 7 6.60 -1.50 -18.06
N ARG A 8 5.67 -0.64 -18.47
CA ARG A 8 4.27 -0.71 -18.00
C ARG A 8 3.58 -2.00 -18.41
N VAL A 9 3.86 -2.49 -19.63
CA VAL A 9 3.30 -3.77 -20.12
C VAL A 9 3.89 -4.93 -19.31
N ALA A 10 5.20 -4.93 -19.09
CA ALA A 10 5.87 -5.97 -18.30
C ALA A 10 5.34 -6.00 -16.86
N GLN A 11 5.25 -4.84 -16.21
CA GLN A 11 4.70 -4.73 -14.84
C GLN A 11 3.23 -5.18 -14.76
N TRP A 12 2.43 -4.85 -15.78
CA TRP A 12 1.05 -5.32 -15.86
C TRP A 12 0.97 -6.85 -16.00
N ALA A 13 1.83 -7.45 -16.83
CA ALA A 13 1.89 -8.89 -16.99
C ALA A 13 2.27 -9.61 -15.68
N ILE A 14 3.25 -9.07 -14.96
CA ILE A 14 3.64 -9.58 -13.63
C ILE A 14 2.47 -9.48 -12.67
N LEU A 15 1.80 -8.32 -12.62
CA LEU A 15 0.67 -8.09 -11.74
C LEU A 15 -0.46 -9.10 -11.97
N GLN A 16 -0.78 -9.46 -13.22
CA GLN A 16 -1.80 -10.47 -13.53
C GLN A 16 -1.53 -11.82 -12.83
N VAL A 17 -0.25 -12.14 -12.62
CA VAL A 17 0.14 -13.40 -11.96
C VAL A 17 0.10 -13.27 -10.43
N ILE A 18 0.59 -12.15 -9.87
CA ILE A 18 0.76 -12.00 -8.42
C ILE A 18 -0.46 -11.40 -7.71
N GLU A 19 -1.32 -10.69 -8.42
CA GLU A 19 -2.50 -10.00 -7.86
C GLU A 19 -3.37 -10.90 -6.95
N PRO A 20 -3.76 -12.12 -7.34
CA PRO A 20 -4.59 -12.98 -6.49
C PRO A 20 -3.95 -13.29 -5.14
N TYR A 21 -2.63 -13.44 -5.11
CA TYR A 21 -1.88 -13.70 -3.88
C TYR A 21 -1.85 -12.46 -2.99
N LEU A 22 -1.60 -11.29 -3.56
CA LEU A 22 -1.61 -10.02 -2.84
C LEU A 22 -2.98 -9.73 -2.22
N ILE A 23 -4.05 -9.84 -3.02
CA ILE A 23 -5.43 -9.59 -2.56
C ILE A 23 -5.82 -10.54 -1.42
N LYS A 24 -5.43 -11.82 -1.51
CA LYS A 24 -5.73 -12.82 -0.48
C LYS A 24 -5.09 -12.47 0.87
N HIS A 25 -3.98 -11.74 0.85
CA HIS A 25 -3.25 -11.34 2.05
C HIS A 25 -3.81 -10.07 2.72
N LEU A 26 -4.72 -9.35 2.05
CA LEU A 26 -5.32 -8.13 2.58
C LEU A 26 -6.58 -8.44 3.40
N ILE A 27 -6.78 -7.70 4.48
CA ILE A 27 -8.02 -7.79 5.25
C ILE A 27 -9.23 -7.31 4.42
N SER A 28 -10.43 -7.70 4.84
CA SER A 28 -11.69 -7.35 4.13
C SER A 28 -11.99 -5.85 4.10
N ASP A 29 -11.45 -5.10 5.07
CA ASP A 29 -11.67 -3.67 5.24
C ASP A 29 -10.50 -2.80 4.72
N THR A 30 -9.67 -3.37 3.82
CA THR A 30 -8.73 -2.63 2.97
C THR A 30 -9.42 -2.29 1.64
N PHE A 31 -9.37 -1.02 1.27
CA PHE A 31 -10.00 -0.48 0.07
C PHE A 31 -8.97 0.24 -0.80
N SER A 32 -9.37 0.62 -2.04
CA SER A 32 -8.52 1.22 -3.08
C SER A 32 -7.66 0.23 -3.85
N ALA A 33 -7.58 0.43 -5.15
CA ALA A 33 -6.80 -0.38 -6.09
C ALA A 33 -7.05 -1.90 -6.01
N ILE A 34 -8.18 -2.31 -5.48
CA ILE A 34 -8.59 -3.71 -5.36
C ILE A 34 -9.92 -3.86 -6.09
N PRO A 35 -10.08 -4.87 -6.97
CA PRO A 35 -11.35 -5.13 -7.62
C PRO A 35 -12.50 -5.21 -6.62
N ASP A 36 -13.61 -4.55 -6.92
CA ASP A 36 -14.82 -4.48 -6.09
C ASP A 36 -14.64 -3.87 -4.68
N ARG A 37 -13.49 -3.25 -4.38
CA ARG A 37 -13.20 -2.60 -3.09
C ARG A 37 -12.82 -1.13 -3.24
N GLY A 38 -13.61 -0.38 -4.03
CA GLY A 38 -13.42 1.07 -4.19
C GLY A 38 -14.02 1.89 -3.05
N ILE A 39 -13.92 3.22 -3.21
CA ILE A 39 -14.37 4.22 -2.22
C ILE A 39 -15.83 4.04 -1.79
N HIS A 40 -16.74 3.70 -2.72
CA HIS A 40 -18.16 3.50 -2.41
C HIS A 40 -18.39 2.31 -1.48
N LYS A 41 -17.60 1.23 -1.64
CA LYS A 41 -17.68 0.08 -0.73
C LYS A 41 -17.14 0.42 0.65
N GLY A 42 -16.01 1.14 0.71
CA GLY A 42 -15.47 1.64 1.98
C GLY A 42 -16.46 2.51 2.71
N LEU A 43 -17.01 3.51 2.04
CA LEU A 43 -18.04 4.40 2.60
C LEU A 43 -19.29 3.64 3.10
N SER A 44 -19.76 2.67 2.32
CA SER A 44 -20.89 1.82 2.73
C SER A 44 -20.60 1.03 3.99
N ARG A 45 -19.36 0.51 4.14
CA ARG A 45 -18.93 -0.22 5.34
C ARG A 45 -18.88 0.68 6.56
N VAL A 46 -18.26 1.86 6.45
CA VAL A 46 -18.21 2.87 7.53
C VAL A 46 -19.63 3.30 7.93
N LYS A 47 -20.47 3.66 6.96
CA LYS A 47 -21.87 4.05 7.19
C LYS A 47 -22.65 2.97 7.94
N LYS A 48 -22.47 1.70 7.53
CA LYS A 48 -23.13 0.56 8.17
C LYS A 48 -22.68 0.38 9.63
N ALA A 49 -21.40 0.54 9.93
CA ALA A 49 -20.87 0.48 11.28
C ALA A 49 -21.52 1.57 12.16
N VAL A 50 -21.50 2.82 11.73
CA VAL A 50 -22.07 3.96 12.46
C VAL A 50 -23.58 3.81 12.66
N GLN A 51 -24.31 3.28 11.68
CA GLN A 51 -25.78 3.14 11.80
C GLN A 51 -26.21 1.99 12.71
N HIS A 52 -25.44 0.90 12.76
CA HIS A 52 -25.84 -0.31 13.48
C HIS A 52 -25.16 -0.49 14.83
N ASP A 53 -24.14 0.27 15.13
CA ASP A 53 -23.39 0.16 16.39
C ASP A 53 -22.98 1.53 16.96
N VAL A 54 -23.97 2.39 17.13
CA VAL A 54 -23.79 3.77 17.64
C VAL A 54 -22.97 3.82 18.92
N PRO A 55 -23.16 2.92 19.92
CA PRO A 55 -22.40 2.97 21.17
C PRO A 55 -20.88 2.79 20.97
N ASN A 56 -20.46 1.98 19.99
CA ASN A 56 -19.05 1.74 19.69
C ASN A 56 -18.48 2.69 18.62
N CYS A 57 -19.28 3.60 18.08
CA CYS A 57 -18.88 4.56 17.04
C CYS A 57 -19.02 6.02 17.49
N GLN A 58 -18.90 6.28 18.81
CA GLN A 58 -19.02 7.64 19.37
C GLN A 58 -17.81 8.52 19.05
N TYR A 59 -16.66 7.91 18.79
CA TYR A 59 -15.42 8.59 18.46
C TYR A 59 -14.92 8.09 17.10
N CYS A 60 -14.27 8.97 16.38
CA CYS A 60 -13.62 8.65 15.11
C CYS A 60 -12.18 9.13 15.14
N LEU A 61 -11.24 8.22 15.00
CA LEU A 61 -9.84 8.54 14.76
C LEU A 61 -9.55 8.39 13.27
N LYS A 62 -9.10 9.48 12.66
CA LYS A 62 -8.60 9.48 11.29
C LYS A 62 -7.08 9.63 11.32
N ILE A 63 -6.38 8.73 10.65
CA ILE A 63 -4.92 8.72 10.53
C ILE A 63 -4.60 8.79 9.04
N ASP A 64 -3.58 9.57 8.70
CA ASP A 64 -3.01 9.70 7.37
C ASP A 64 -1.50 9.46 7.46
N ALA A 65 -0.97 8.57 6.63
CA ALA A 65 0.46 8.30 6.61
C ALA A 65 1.15 9.31 5.70
N ARG A 66 1.93 10.21 6.32
CA ARG A 66 2.67 11.27 5.60
C ARG A 66 3.60 10.67 4.55
N HIS A 67 3.55 11.22 3.33
CA HIS A 67 4.42 10.81 2.22
C HIS A 67 4.49 9.29 1.99
N TYR A 68 3.34 8.61 2.09
CA TYR A 68 3.26 7.17 2.14
C TYR A 68 4.09 6.44 1.08
N TYR A 69 3.87 6.75 -0.21
CA TYR A 69 4.58 6.08 -1.31
C TYR A 69 6.08 6.33 -1.31
N GLN A 70 6.52 7.51 -0.86
CA GLN A 70 7.92 7.90 -0.75
C GLN A 70 8.61 7.28 0.46
N SER A 71 7.84 6.90 1.48
CA SER A 71 8.34 6.34 2.74
C SER A 71 8.38 4.81 2.75
N VAL A 72 7.95 4.14 1.69
CA VAL A 72 8.00 2.67 1.61
C VAL A 72 9.45 2.21 1.56
N ASN A 73 9.91 1.53 2.60
CA ASN A 73 11.26 0.99 2.69
C ASN A 73 11.42 -0.23 1.77
N HIS A 74 12.45 -0.21 0.91
CA HIS A 74 12.71 -1.24 -0.08
C HIS A 74 13.00 -2.61 0.56
N ASP A 75 13.84 -2.65 1.59
CA ASP A 75 14.24 -3.92 2.22
C ASP A 75 13.04 -4.62 2.88
N ILE A 76 12.19 -3.84 3.55
CA ILE A 76 10.96 -4.37 4.17
C ILE A 76 10.03 -4.94 3.08
N LEU A 77 9.80 -4.19 2.00
CA LEU A 77 8.93 -4.64 0.91
C LEU A 77 9.47 -5.89 0.22
N LYS A 78 10.79 -5.93 -0.09
CA LYS A 78 11.47 -7.10 -0.66
C LYS A 78 11.38 -8.31 0.26
N GLN A 79 11.58 -8.14 1.57
CA GLN A 79 11.43 -9.22 2.55
C GLN A 79 9.99 -9.76 2.59
N LYS A 80 8.99 -8.88 2.49
CA LYS A 80 7.58 -9.30 2.42
C LYS A 80 7.32 -10.13 1.16
N TYR A 81 7.83 -9.74 0.01
CA TYR A 81 7.71 -10.52 -1.22
C TYR A 81 8.41 -11.89 -1.10
N ARG A 82 9.59 -11.98 -0.49
CA ARG A 82 10.31 -13.24 -0.26
C ARG A 82 9.58 -14.19 0.71
N LYS A 83 8.75 -13.65 1.62
CA LYS A 83 7.88 -14.48 2.46
C LYS A 83 6.77 -15.13 1.62
N MET A 84 6.22 -14.40 0.65
CA MET A 84 5.09 -14.83 -0.17
C MET A 84 5.52 -15.70 -1.34
N PHE A 85 6.56 -15.33 -2.06
CA PHE A 85 7.03 -15.97 -3.29
C PHE A 85 8.37 -16.67 -3.08
N LYS A 86 8.61 -17.76 -3.84
CA LYS A 86 9.85 -18.54 -3.78
C LYS A 86 10.53 -18.66 -5.15
N ASP A 87 9.93 -18.14 -6.19
CA ASP A 87 10.49 -18.09 -7.54
C ASP A 87 11.55 -16.99 -7.60
N ASN A 88 12.80 -17.36 -7.91
CA ASN A 88 13.93 -16.43 -7.90
C ASN A 88 13.87 -15.41 -9.04
N ASP A 89 13.35 -15.79 -10.21
CA ASP A 89 13.25 -14.91 -11.36
C ASP A 89 12.18 -13.83 -11.10
N LEU A 90 11.05 -14.23 -10.53
CA LEU A 90 10.02 -13.30 -10.09
C LEU A 90 10.55 -12.34 -9.01
N LEU A 91 11.25 -12.85 -8.01
CA LEU A 91 11.81 -12.03 -6.94
C LEU A 91 12.84 -11.04 -7.48
N TRP A 92 13.70 -11.48 -8.39
CA TRP A 92 14.66 -10.59 -9.04
C TRP A 92 13.97 -9.46 -9.81
N ILE A 93 12.94 -9.76 -10.61
CA ILE A 93 12.18 -8.72 -11.34
C ILE A 93 11.50 -7.75 -10.38
N LEU A 94 10.92 -8.24 -9.28
CA LEU A 94 10.28 -7.38 -8.28
C LEU A 94 11.30 -6.46 -7.60
N ASP A 95 12.49 -6.96 -7.29
CA ASP A 95 13.57 -6.18 -6.74
C ASP A 95 14.02 -5.06 -7.70
N GLU A 96 14.22 -5.36 -8.99
CA GLU A 96 14.57 -4.38 -10.02
C GLU A 96 13.50 -3.27 -10.14
N ILE A 97 12.21 -3.65 -10.07
CA ILE A 97 11.11 -2.67 -10.12
C ILE A 97 11.12 -1.78 -8.88
N ILE A 98 11.36 -2.34 -7.69
CA ILE A 98 11.41 -1.59 -6.44
C ILE A 98 12.60 -0.62 -6.47
N ASP A 99 13.77 -1.10 -6.87
CA ASP A 99 15.01 -0.31 -6.90
C ASP A 99 15.06 0.71 -8.05
N SER A 100 14.16 0.60 -9.04
CA SER A 100 14.07 1.54 -10.17
C SER A 100 13.73 2.98 -9.75
N ILE A 101 13.28 3.16 -8.52
CA ILE A 101 13.05 4.49 -7.93
C ILE A 101 13.89 4.65 -6.67
N ASN A 102 14.80 5.57 -6.79
CA ASN A 102 15.49 6.15 -5.66
C ASN A 102 14.97 7.58 -5.52
N THR A 103 14.20 7.84 -4.48
CA THR A 103 13.62 9.17 -4.22
C THR A 103 14.68 10.24 -4.01
N ALA A 104 15.89 9.84 -3.58
CA ALA A 104 17.01 10.76 -3.39
C ALA A 104 17.68 11.20 -4.71
N GLU A 105 17.48 10.46 -5.81
CA GLU A 105 18.05 10.77 -7.12
C GLU A 105 17.07 11.52 -8.05
N ASP A 106 15.80 11.62 -7.69
CA ASP A 106 14.82 12.36 -8.48
C ASP A 106 14.84 13.85 -8.06
N GLU A 107 15.57 14.68 -8.83
CA GLU A 107 15.73 16.11 -8.57
C GLU A 107 14.38 16.87 -8.46
N ASP A 108 13.35 16.42 -9.17
CA ASP A 108 12.01 16.99 -9.09
C ASP A 108 11.34 16.69 -7.74
N LEU A 109 11.58 15.50 -7.18
CA LEU A 109 11.09 15.13 -5.86
C LEU A 109 11.94 15.77 -4.75
N VAL A 110 13.26 15.75 -4.89
CA VAL A 110 14.18 16.42 -3.96
C VAL A 110 13.83 17.91 -3.82
N SER A 111 13.50 18.61 -4.91
CA SER A 111 13.14 20.03 -4.87
C SER A 111 11.83 20.31 -4.10
N ILE A 112 10.89 19.37 -4.10
CA ILE A 112 9.61 19.47 -3.38
C ILE A 112 9.79 19.15 -1.89
N TYR A 113 10.74 18.28 -1.55
CA TYR A 113 10.95 17.75 -0.20
C TYR A 113 12.20 18.27 0.51
N LEU A 114 12.94 19.25 -0.11
CA LEU A 114 14.17 19.87 0.44
C LEU A 114 14.03 20.49 1.84
N LEU A 115 12.88 20.38 2.48
CA LEU A 115 12.66 20.82 3.87
C LEU A 115 12.77 19.66 4.91
N ASP A 116 12.87 18.41 4.46
CA ASP A 116 13.09 17.27 5.35
C ASP A 116 14.52 16.72 5.13
N GLU A 117 15.39 16.94 6.10
CA GLU A 117 16.84 16.67 6.05
C GLU A 117 17.24 15.18 6.00
N ASP A 118 16.26 14.23 6.02
CA ASP A 118 16.51 12.79 6.13
C ASP A 118 15.77 11.98 5.06
N ILE A 119 16.06 12.17 3.77
CA ILE A 119 15.56 11.26 2.73
C ILE A 119 16.47 10.02 2.70
N ASP A 120 15.94 8.89 3.16
CA ASP A 120 16.60 7.58 3.03
C ASP A 120 16.57 7.14 1.55
N PRO A 121 17.71 6.96 0.88
CA PRO A 121 17.78 6.53 -0.51
C PRO A 121 17.17 5.14 -0.75
N ASN A 122 16.97 4.34 0.31
CA ASN A 122 16.38 3.01 0.24
C ASN A 122 14.85 3.03 0.45
N THR A 123 14.21 4.14 0.07
CA THR A 123 12.77 4.31 0.20
C THR A 123 12.12 4.82 -1.08
N GLY A 124 10.84 4.53 -1.22
CA GLY A 124 9.99 5.01 -2.30
C GLY A 124 9.52 3.91 -3.25
N ILE A 125 8.30 4.06 -3.75
CA ILE A 125 7.76 3.24 -4.83
C ILE A 125 7.13 4.12 -5.91
N PRO A 126 7.19 3.69 -7.19
CA PRO A 126 6.74 4.52 -8.32
C PRO A 126 5.28 4.94 -8.22
N ILE A 127 5.00 6.24 -8.26
CA ILE A 127 3.62 6.74 -8.34
C ILE A 127 3.11 6.63 -9.77
N GLY A 128 1.87 6.17 -9.95
CA GLY A 128 1.23 6.04 -11.26
C GLY A 128 1.40 4.67 -11.92
N ASN A 129 1.93 3.72 -11.19
CA ASN A 129 2.08 2.33 -11.60
C ASN A 129 1.07 1.43 -10.87
N TYR A 130 0.43 0.50 -11.57
CA TYR A 130 -0.52 -0.43 -10.94
C TYR A 130 0.13 -1.31 -9.86
N LEU A 131 1.34 -1.82 -10.13
CA LEU A 131 2.07 -2.64 -9.18
C LEU A 131 2.34 -1.90 -7.86
N SER A 132 2.65 -0.61 -7.93
CA SER A 132 2.91 0.21 -6.74
C SER A 132 1.70 0.33 -5.83
N GLN A 133 0.49 0.41 -6.38
CA GLN A 133 -0.73 0.47 -5.58
C GLN A 133 -0.95 -0.83 -4.81
N TYR A 134 -0.71 -1.98 -5.45
CA TYR A 134 -0.78 -3.29 -4.78
C TYR A 134 0.35 -3.47 -3.78
N SER A 135 1.58 -3.06 -4.13
CA SER A 135 2.74 -3.08 -3.23
C SER A 135 2.50 -2.24 -1.98
N GLY A 136 1.95 -1.03 -2.13
CA GLY A 136 1.56 -0.19 -1.01
C GLY A 136 0.54 -0.88 -0.11
N ASN A 137 -0.57 -1.37 -0.68
CA ASN A 137 -1.55 -2.11 0.10
C ASN A 137 -0.93 -3.31 0.84
N TYR A 138 -0.05 -4.06 0.17
CA TYR A 138 0.63 -5.21 0.75
C TYR A 138 1.64 -4.80 1.82
N TYR A 139 2.36 -3.70 1.64
CA TYR A 139 3.30 -3.18 2.63
C TYR A 139 2.62 -2.93 3.98
N PHE A 140 1.42 -2.35 3.97
CA PHE A 140 0.64 -2.04 5.18
C PHE A 140 -0.10 -3.25 5.78
N SER A 141 -0.19 -4.37 5.07
CA SER A 141 -1.04 -5.49 5.47
C SER A 141 -0.73 -6.07 6.86
N ASP A 142 0.55 -6.09 7.27
CA ASP A 142 0.94 -6.61 8.59
C ASP A 142 0.36 -5.71 9.71
N PHE A 143 0.34 -4.40 9.50
CA PHE A 143 -0.29 -3.46 10.42
C PHE A 143 -1.82 -3.64 10.45
N ASP A 144 -2.45 -3.84 9.29
CA ASP A 144 -3.88 -4.13 9.21
C ASP A 144 -4.24 -5.40 10.01
N HIS A 145 -3.48 -6.47 9.85
CA HIS A 145 -3.66 -7.72 10.60
C HIS A 145 -3.43 -7.51 12.10
N TRP A 146 -2.37 -6.77 12.47
CA TRP A 146 -2.11 -6.46 13.87
C TRP A 146 -3.26 -5.69 14.51
N MET A 147 -3.82 -4.70 13.82
CA MET A 147 -4.98 -3.94 14.31
C MET A 147 -6.21 -4.83 14.50
N LYS A 148 -6.47 -5.74 13.55
CA LYS A 148 -7.66 -6.62 13.58
C LYS A 148 -7.50 -7.82 14.52
N GLU A 149 -6.35 -8.50 14.47
CA GLU A 149 -6.15 -9.81 15.08
C GLU A 149 -5.50 -9.71 16.48
N VAL A 150 -4.63 -8.73 16.70
CA VAL A 150 -3.92 -8.54 17.98
C VAL A 150 -4.58 -7.47 18.84
N LYS A 151 -4.90 -6.32 18.25
CA LYS A 151 -5.57 -5.22 18.96
C LYS A 151 -7.08 -5.37 19.02
N HIS A 152 -7.65 -6.29 18.24
CA HIS A 152 -9.09 -6.57 18.16
C HIS A 152 -9.95 -5.32 17.87
N VAL A 153 -9.40 -4.39 17.06
CA VAL A 153 -10.11 -3.18 16.68
C VAL A 153 -11.30 -3.54 15.79
N LYS A 154 -12.50 -3.38 16.30
CA LYS A 154 -13.73 -3.80 15.62
C LYS A 154 -13.95 -3.07 14.31
N TYR A 155 -13.84 -1.75 14.34
CA TYR A 155 -14.09 -0.87 13.20
C TYR A 155 -12.81 -0.18 12.78
N TYR A 156 -12.04 -0.85 11.96
CA TYR A 156 -10.82 -0.40 11.32
C TYR A 156 -11.01 -0.51 9.81
N PHE A 157 -10.85 0.61 9.12
CA PHE A 157 -11.01 0.72 7.67
C PHE A 157 -9.81 1.45 7.10
N ARG A 158 -9.24 0.94 6.02
CA ARG A 158 -8.11 1.60 5.35
C ARG A 158 -8.39 1.80 3.86
N TYR A 159 -8.08 3.00 3.39
CA TYR A 159 -8.09 3.37 1.99
C TYR A 159 -6.71 3.91 1.62
N MET A 160 -5.81 3.05 1.12
CA MET A 160 -4.38 3.31 0.94
C MET A 160 -3.71 3.73 2.26
N ASP A 161 -3.30 4.98 2.36
CA ASP A 161 -2.68 5.68 3.49
C ASP A 161 -3.69 6.26 4.49
N ASP A 162 -4.92 6.46 4.07
CA ASP A 162 -6.01 6.92 4.94
C ASP A 162 -6.58 5.77 5.79
N ILE A 163 -6.54 5.93 7.11
CA ILE A 163 -7.09 4.97 8.06
C ILE A 163 -8.21 5.63 8.87
N VAL A 164 -9.32 4.92 9.02
CA VAL A 164 -10.45 5.32 9.86
C VAL A 164 -10.71 4.24 10.89
N ILE A 165 -10.74 4.65 12.17
CA ILE A 165 -11.05 3.80 13.33
C ILE A 165 -12.23 4.41 14.05
N LEU A 166 -13.22 3.57 14.36
CA LEU A 166 -14.40 3.99 15.11
C LEU A 166 -14.45 3.25 16.44
#